data_6c508ea0ef728c5be66b53bf1b778214
#
_entry.id   6c508ea0ef728c5be66b53bf1b778214
#
_cell.length_a   1.000
_cell.length_b   1.000
_cell.length_c   1.000
_cell.angle_alpha   90.00
_cell.angle_beta   90.00
_cell.angle_gamma   90.00
#
_symmetry.space_group_name_H-M   'P 1'
#
loop_
_entity.id
_entity.type
_entity.pdbx_description
1 polymer ?
#
loop_
_entity_poly.entity_id
_entity_poly.type
_entity_poly.pdbx_seq_one_letter_code
_entity_poly.pdbx_strand_id
1 'polypeptide(L)'
;MEGYKVIFHINESEKRSTVLANVNNLIKDLGRDNVIVEIVANGYAVIDYVLEDNEYNETINKMTSTYKLGVRFIACRNSLVGNKVDEESLLSFVTVVPSGVSELIKKQSEGYAYIKP
;
A
#
# COMPACT_ATOMS: atom_id res chain seq x y z
N MET A 1 13.46 9.06 19.99
CA MET A 1 13.75 7.68 19.58
C MET A 1 13.49 7.55 18.09
N GLU A 2 14.43 6.97 17.39
CA GLU A 2 14.21 6.70 15.98
C GLU A 2 13.30 5.49 15.83
N GLY A 3 12.24 5.67 15.07
CA GLY A 3 11.35 4.57 14.76
C GLY A 3 11.83 3.78 13.54
N TYR A 4 11.07 2.76 13.20
CA TYR A 4 11.32 1.96 12.02
C TYR A 4 10.56 2.53 10.83
N LYS A 5 11.11 2.34 9.64
CA LYS A 5 10.45 2.75 8.38
C LYS A 5 10.49 1.57 7.42
N VAL A 6 9.36 1.25 6.86
CA VAL A 6 9.27 0.11 5.95
C VAL A 6 8.36 0.43 4.76
N ILE A 7 8.77 -0.02 3.58
CA ILE A 7 7.97 0.07 2.38
C ILE A 7 7.72 -1.35 1.88
N PHE A 8 6.44 -1.71 1.84
CA PHE A 8 6.00 -2.98 1.27
C PHE A 8 5.69 -2.78 -0.20
N HIS A 9 6.06 -3.75 -1.01
CA HIS A 9 5.85 -3.70 -2.44
C HIS A 9 4.91 -4.83 -2.85
N ILE A 10 3.85 -4.49 -3.57
CA ILE A 10 2.92 -5.47 -4.10
C ILE A 10 2.74 -5.24 -5.60
N ASN A 11 2.98 -6.27 -6.41
CA ASN A 11 2.73 -6.22 -7.85
C ASN A 11 1.81 -7.35 -8.32
N GLU A 12 1.41 -8.22 -7.42
CA GLU A 12 0.50 -9.34 -7.70
C GLU A 12 -0.72 -9.25 -6.79
N SER A 13 -1.90 -9.19 -7.40
CA SER A 13 -3.17 -9.04 -6.69
C SER A 13 -3.41 -10.12 -5.65
N GLU A 14 -2.98 -11.34 -5.92
CA GLU A 14 -3.11 -12.47 -5.01
C GLU A 14 -2.34 -12.33 -3.70
N LYS A 15 -1.38 -11.39 -3.66
CA LYS A 15 -0.57 -11.13 -2.47
C LYS A 15 -1.19 -10.11 -1.52
N ARG A 16 -2.31 -9.49 -1.88
CA ARG A 16 -2.88 -8.41 -1.06
C ARG A 16 -3.22 -8.83 0.37
N SER A 17 -3.79 -10.01 0.54
CA SER A 17 -4.13 -10.51 1.88
C SER A 17 -2.88 -10.74 2.71
N THR A 18 -1.83 -11.28 2.11
CA THR A 18 -0.55 -11.52 2.77
C THR A 18 0.10 -10.20 3.19
N VAL A 19 0.10 -9.21 2.29
CA VAL A 19 0.67 -7.89 2.60
C VAL A 19 -0.06 -7.25 3.77
N LEU A 20 -1.39 -7.22 3.73
CA LEU A 20 -2.18 -6.63 4.80
C LEU A 20 -1.96 -7.33 6.14
N ALA A 21 -1.90 -8.67 6.12
CA ALA A 21 -1.63 -9.45 7.33
C ALA A 21 -0.24 -9.12 7.89
N ASN A 22 0.77 -9.08 7.02
CA ASN A 22 2.14 -8.75 7.44
C ASN A 22 2.23 -7.36 8.04
N VAL A 23 1.58 -6.38 7.42
CA VAL A 23 1.57 -5.00 7.92
C VAL A 23 0.90 -4.91 9.29
N ASN A 24 -0.25 -5.54 9.44
CA ASN A 24 -0.97 -5.51 10.72
C ASN A 24 -0.18 -6.21 11.82
N ASN A 25 0.45 -7.34 11.52
CA ASN A 25 1.29 -8.06 12.49
C ASN A 25 2.52 -7.23 12.88
N LEU A 26 3.13 -6.54 11.91
CA LEU A 26 4.27 -5.67 12.16
C LEU A 26 3.91 -4.54 13.12
N ILE A 27 2.79 -3.87 12.86
CA ILE A 27 2.33 -2.76 13.71
C ILE A 27 2.00 -3.26 15.11
N LYS A 28 1.40 -4.44 15.21
CA LYS A 28 1.09 -5.05 16.51
C LYS A 28 2.35 -5.35 17.30
N ASP A 29 3.40 -5.82 16.63
CA ASP A 29 4.67 -6.16 17.25
C ASP A 29 5.46 -4.93 17.68
N LEU A 30 5.64 -3.96 16.79
CA LEU A 30 6.51 -2.80 17.01
C LEU A 30 5.81 -1.62 17.71
N GLY A 31 4.50 -1.54 17.58
CA GLY A 31 3.73 -0.41 18.06
C GLY A 31 3.49 0.62 16.95
N ARG A 32 2.27 1.10 16.86
CA ARG A 32 1.81 2.04 15.85
C ARG A 32 2.67 3.31 15.77
N ASP A 33 3.09 3.82 16.92
CA ASP A 33 3.83 5.08 16.98
C ASP A 33 5.32 4.90 16.71
N ASN A 34 5.78 3.65 16.56
CA ASN A 34 7.19 3.33 16.38
C ASN A 34 7.55 2.92 14.96
N VAL A 35 6.59 2.91 14.05
CA VAL A 35 6.84 2.45 12.68
C VAL A 35 6.06 3.29 11.66
N ILE A 36 6.73 3.62 10.57
CA ILE A 36 6.11 4.28 9.42
C ILE A 36 6.03 3.24 8.31
N VAL A 37 4.82 3.01 7.78
CA VAL A 37 4.58 1.98 6.78
C VAL A 37 3.97 2.57 5.53
N GLU A 38 4.55 2.22 4.38
CA GLU A 38 3.95 2.48 3.08
C GLU A 38 3.74 1.14 2.38
N ILE A 39 2.65 1.05 1.63
CA ILE A 39 2.39 -0.07 0.73
C ILE A 39 2.31 0.50 -0.68
N VAL A 40 3.26 0.13 -1.53
CA VAL A 40 3.30 0.58 -2.93
C VAL A 40 2.79 -0.54 -3.81
N ALA A 41 1.73 -0.24 -4.57
CA ALA A 41 1.20 -1.16 -5.57
C ALA A 41 1.60 -0.69 -6.95
N ASN A 42 2.13 -1.61 -7.75
CA ASN A 42 2.37 -1.38 -9.17
C ASN A 42 1.93 -2.61 -9.96
N GLY A 43 2.05 -2.55 -11.30
CA GLY A 43 1.57 -3.62 -12.14
C GLY A 43 0.07 -3.83 -11.93
N TYR A 44 -0.36 -5.07 -12.06
CA TYR A 44 -1.76 -5.42 -11.93
C TYR A 44 -2.32 -5.19 -10.51
N ALA A 45 -1.47 -5.16 -9.50
CA ALA A 45 -1.93 -4.99 -8.12
C ALA A 45 -2.63 -3.65 -7.84
N VAL A 46 -2.47 -2.66 -8.72
CA VAL A 46 -3.17 -1.37 -8.55
C VAL A 46 -4.69 -1.53 -8.59
N ILE A 47 -5.21 -2.60 -9.22
CA ILE A 47 -6.66 -2.85 -9.26
C ILE A 47 -7.24 -3.11 -7.87
N ASP A 48 -6.42 -3.55 -6.93
CA ASP A 48 -6.87 -3.83 -5.57
C ASP A 48 -7.23 -2.56 -4.81
N TYR A 49 -6.82 -1.40 -5.32
CA TYR A 49 -7.09 -0.11 -4.73
C TYR A 49 -8.37 0.55 -5.27
N VAL A 50 -9.04 -0.11 -6.21
CA VAL A 50 -10.27 0.43 -6.80
C VAL A 50 -11.42 0.26 -5.82
N LEU A 51 -12.19 1.34 -5.66
CA LEU A 51 -13.41 1.29 -4.86
C LEU A 51 -14.46 0.49 -5.62
N GLU A 52 -14.92 -0.61 -5.04
CA GLU A 52 -15.99 -1.40 -5.59
C GLU A 52 -17.31 -1.02 -4.90
N ASP A 53 -18.42 -1.12 -5.63
CA ASP A 53 -19.76 -0.83 -5.12
C ASP A 53 -20.27 -1.94 -4.18
N ASN A 54 -19.37 -2.53 -3.42
CA ASN A 54 -19.69 -3.61 -2.51
C ASN A 54 -19.27 -3.22 -1.09
N GLU A 55 -20.21 -2.72 -0.32
CA GLU A 55 -19.96 -2.32 1.06
C GLU A 55 -19.54 -3.47 1.98
N TYR A 56 -19.77 -4.71 1.54
CA TYR A 56 -19.38 -5.91 2.27
C TYR A 56 -18.06 -6.51 1.81
N ASN A 57 -17.29 -5.75 1.03
CA ASN A 57 -15.98 -6.23 0.58
C ASN A 57 -15.00 -6.24 1.75
N GLU A 58 -14.65 -7.44 2.22
CA GLU A 58 -13.76 -7.63 3.37
C GLU A 58 -12.37 -7.03 3.13
N THR A 59 -11.87 -7.09 1.90
CA THR A 59 -10.57 -6.57 1.56
C THR A 59 -10.53 -5.06 1.72
N ILE A 60 -11.55 -4.36 1.22
CA ILE A 60 -11.66 -2.91 1.35
C ILE A 60 -11.79 -2.52 2.82
N ASN A 61 -12.58 -3.27 3.57
CA ASN A 61 -12.73 -3.01 5.00
C ASN A 61 -11.42 -3.18 5.74
N LYS A 62 -10.63 -4.19 5.38
CA LYS A 62 -9.32 -4.42 5.98
C LYS A 62 -8.33 -3.33 5.60
N MET A 63 -8.34 -2.90 4.34
CA MET A 63 -7.50 -1.78 3.89
C MET A 63 -7.85 -0.50 4.65
N THR A 64 -9.13 -0.24 4.83
CA THR A 64 -9.60 0.94 5.56
C THR A 64 -9.12 0.90 7.02
N SER A 65 -9.26 -0.25 7.68
CA SER A 65 -8.77 -0.43 9.05
C SER A 65 -7.27 -0.23 9.13
N THR A 66 -6.53 -0.76 8.16
CA THR A 66 -5.08 -0.63 8.08
C THR A 66 -4.68 0.82 7.85
N TYR A 67 -5.40 1.53 6.98
CA TYR A 67 -5.17 2.96 6.76
C TYR A 67 -5.35 3.75 8.06
N LYS A 68 -6.36 3.43 8.85
CA LYS A 68 -6.62 4.11 10.13
C LYS A 68 -5.50 3.90 11.14
N LEU A 69 -4.65 2.90 10.97
CA LEU A 69 -3.45 2.70 11.79
C LEU A 69 -2.29 3.59 11.33
N GLY A 70 -2.47 4.42 10.30
CA GLY A 70 -1.45 5.32 9.81
C GLY A 70 -0.68 4.81 8.59
N VAL A 71 -1.06 3.68 8.04
CA VAL A 71 -0.41 3.11 6.85
C VAL A 71 -0.76 3.92 5.61
N ARG A 72 0.23 4.21 4.77
CA ARG A 72 0.06 4.96 3.53
C ARG A 72 -0.05 3.99 2.36
N PHE A 73 -1.10 4.16 1.58
CA PHE A 73 -1.34 3.35 0.38
C PHE A 73 -0.95 4.15 -0.86
N ILE A 74 -0.01 3.64 -1.63
CA ILE A 74 0.59 4.34 -2.78
C ILE A 74 0.31 3.54 -4.05
N ALA A 75 -0.17 4.20 -5.09
CA ALA A 75 -0.42 3.58 -6.39
C ALA A 75 0.47 4.18 -7.47
N CYS A 76 0.99 3.32 -8.34
CA CYS A 76 1.83 3.70 -9.48
C CYS A 76 0.95 4.21 -10.62
N ARG A 77 1.08 5.48 -11.02
CA ARG A 77 0.30 6.04 -12.14
C ARG A 77 0.55 5.31 -13.44
N ASN A 78 1.80 4.96 -13.73
CA ASN A 78 2.11 4.22 -14.95
C ASN A 78 1.33 2.91 -15.01
N SER A 79 1.18 2.22 -13.87
CA SER A 79 0.43 0.97 -13.81
C SER A 79 -1.07 1.21 -13.93
N LEU A 80 -1.58 2.30 -13.37
CA LEU A 80 -2.99 2.67 -13.53
C LEU A 80 -3.31 2.88 -15.00
N VAL A 81 -2.49 3.64 -15.70
CA VAL A 81 -2.66 3.89 -17.15
C VAL A 81 -2.59 2.57 -17.91
N GLY A 82 -1.59 1.74 -17.63
CA GLY A 82 -1.40 0.46 -18.31
C GLY A 82 -2.54 -0.52 -18.10
N ASN A 83 -3.21 -0.46 -16.96
CA ASN A 83 -4.35 -1.32 -16.65
C ASN A 83 -5.69 -0.65 -16.89
N LYS A 84 -5.69 0.55 -17.49
CA LYS A 84 -6.90 1.32 -17.79
C LYS A 84 -7.77 1.59 -16.57
N VAL A 85 -7.12 1.89 -15.46
CA VAL A 85 -7.78 2.24 -14.20
C VAL A 85 -7.83 3.75 -14.06
N ASP A 86 -9.03 4.28 -13.85
CA ASP A 86 -9.24 5.70 -13.63
C ASP A 86 -8.84 6.05 -12.20
N GLU A 87 -8.04 7.10 -12.02
CA GLU A 87 -7.64 7.55 -10.70
C GLU A 87 -8.84 7.90 -9.81
N GLU A 88 -9.92 8.38 -10.41
CA GLU A 88 -11.14 8.71 -9.68
C GLU A 88 -11.85 7.51 -9.09
N SER A 89 -11.55 6.31 -9.60
CA SER A 89 -12.15 5.07 -9.09
C SER A 89 -11.45 4.50 -7.87
N LEU A 90 -10.33 5.08 -7.46
CA LEU A 90 -9.54 4.58 -6.33
C LEU A 90 -10.16 4.95 -5.00
N LEU A 91 -9.85 4.15 -3.97
CA LEU A 91 -10.19 4.47 -2.60
C LEU A 91 -9.63 5.86 -2.25
N SER A 92 -10.39 6.63 -1.50
CA SER A 92 -10.08 8.04 -1.24
C SER A 92 -8.75 8.27 -0.53
N PHE A 93 -8.26 7.28 0.21
CA PHE A 93 -7.01 7.41 0.96
C PHE A 93 -5.78 6.94 0.18
N VAL A 94 -5.94 6.53 -1.07
CA VAL A 94 -4.81 6.14 -1.92
C VAL A 94 -4.13 7.38 -2.49
N THR A 95 -2.81 7.43 -2.37
CA THR A 95 -1.99 8.48 -2.99
C THR A 95 -1.39 7.94 -4.28
N VAL A 96 -1.53 8.68 -5.37
CA VAL A 96 -0.97 8.29 -6.66
C VAL A 96 0.38 8.98 -6.83
N VAL A 97 1.40 8.21 -7.21
CA VAL A 97 2.73 8.73 -7.55
C VAL A 97 3.01 8.42 -9.03
N PRO A 98 3.86 9.23 -9.70
CA PRO A 98 4.13 9.02 -11.13
C PRO A 98 4.68 7.64 -11.45
N SER A 99 5.52 7.09 -10.58
CA SER A 99 6.15 5.79 -10.78
C SER A 99 6.34 5.09 -9.43
N GLY A 100 5.82 3.88 -9.32
CA GLY A 100 6.01 3.06 -8.12
C GLY A 100 7.47 2.71 -7.89
N VAL A 101 8.20 2.41 -8.97
CA VAL A 101 9.64 2.10 -8.87
C VAL A 101 10.41 3.30 -8.33
N SER A 102 10.09 4.52 -8.79
CA SER A 102 10.72 5.73 -8.28
C SER A 102 10.43 5.93 -6.80
N GLU A 103 9.21 5.66 -6.38
CA GLU A 103 8.83 5.76 -4.97
C GLU A 103 9.63 4.77 -4.11
N LEU A 104 9.79 3.54 -4.60
CA LEU A 104 10.60 2.53 -3.90
C LEU A 104 12.05 2.98 -3.74
N ILE A 105 12.64 3.57 -4.79
CA ILE A 105 14.01 4.07 -4.74
C ILE A 105 14.14 5.22 -3.75
N LYS A 106 13.23 6.19 -3.83
CA LYS A 106 13.26 7.35 -2.94
C LYS A 106 13.17 6.96 -1.47
N LYS A 107 12.24 6.05 -1.16
CA LYS A 107 12.03 5.64 0.23
C LYS A 107 13.22 4.83 0.75
N GLN A 108 13.79 3.95 -0.06
CA GLN A 108 14.98 3.22 0.36
C GLN A 108 16.17 4.16 0.57
N SER A 109 16.28 5.22 -0.24
CA SER A 109 17.31 6.25 -0.05
C SER A 109 17.11 7.01 1.26
N GLU A 110 15.87 7.09 1.75
CA GLU A 110 15.54 7.72 3.01
C GLU A 110 15.64 6.79 4.21
N GLY A 111 16.09 5.56 4.00
CA GLY A 111 16.29 4.60 5.07
C GLY A 111 15.15 3.62 5.29
N TYR A 112 14.18 3.55 4.40
CA TYR A 112 13.09 2.57 4.52
C TYR A 112 13.60 1.17 4.19
N ALA A 113 13.23 0.21 5.02
CA ALA A 113 13.45 -1.21 4.67
C ALA A 113 12.46 -1.61 3.59
N TYR A 114 12.90 -2.42 2.64
CA TYR A 114 12.07 -2.89 1.53
C TYR A 114 11.64 -4.32 1.78
N ILE A 115 10.33 -4.57 1.72
CA ILE A 115 9.77 -5.91 1.88
C ILE A 115 8.82 -6.22 0.73
N LYS A 116 9.07 -7.31 0.06
CA LYS A 116 8.18 -7.84 -0.98
C LYS A 116 7.74 -9.24 -0.58
N PRO A 117 6.53 -9.36 -0.02
CA PRO A 117 5.98 -10.66 0.40
C PRO A 117 5.76 -11.64 -0.74
#